data_8d576d2c4f8347596615d7852d40a6d4
#
_entry.id   8d576d2c4f8347596615d7852d40a6d4
#
_cell.length_a   1.000
_cell.length_b   1.000
_cell.length_c   1.000
_cell.angle_alpha   90.00
_cell.angle_beta   90.00
_cell.angle_gamma   90.00
#
_symmetry.space_group_name_H-M   'P 1'
#
loop_
_entity.id
_entity.type
_entity.pdbx_description
1 polymer ?
#
loop_
_entity_poly.entity_id
_entity_poly.type
_entity_poly.pdbx_seq_one_letter_code
_entity_poly.pdbx_strand_id
1 'polypeptide(L)'
;MFSARVWPQVQLLVVGALLSPGKRTVTAALRVLGLADDPRFGTFHHLMSRARWSSLQVSRVLLNLLLTAFVPSGPLILGLDDTTLRRTGLKISARGICRDPVRSSHGHFVKASGLRWLSLMLLTPIPWVHRVWACPFLTALVPSQRYNEQRGRRHKTLTDWARQMLRVVQRWCGAAVVWCSGGVQDGS
;
A
#
# COMPACT_ATOMS: atom_id res chain seq x y z
N MET A 1 16.31 5.15 -0.50
CA MET A 1 15.50 6.13 -1.23
C MET A 1 15.91 6.09 -2.70
N PHE A 2 15.26 6.85 -3.59
CA PHE A 2 15.67 6.90 -5.00
C PHE A 2 17.03 7.62 -5.16
N SER A 3 17.81 7.27 -6.19
CA SER A 3 19.03 8.03 -6.53
C SER A 3 18.68 9.41 -7.11
N ALA A 4 19.60 10.38 -7.00
CA ALA A 4 19.40 11.71 -7.53
C ALA A 4 19.07 11.71 -9.04
N ARG A 5 19.67 10.79 -9.80
CA ARG A 5 19.41 10.62 -11.24
C ARG A 5 17.97 10.18 -11.57
N VAL A 6 17.37 9.39 -10.69
CA VAL A 6 16.04 8.78 -10.90
C VAL A 6 14.92 9.66 -10.31
N TRP A 7 15.27 10.48 -9.33
CA TRP A 7 14.30 11.26 -8.57
C TRP A 7 13.39 12.18 -9.41
N PRO A 8 13.89 12.93 -10.40
CA PRO A 8 13.03 13.78 -11.24
C PRO A 8 11.97 12.99 -11.99
N GLN A 9 12.31 11.79 -12.49
CA GLN A 9 11.35 10.93 -13.18
C GLN A 9 10.28 10.37 -12.24
N VAL A 10 10.66 10.06 -10.99
CA VAL A 10 9.70 9.65 -9.94
C VAL A 10 8.71 10.76 -9.65
N GLN A 11 9.17 12.00 -9.50
CA GLN A 11 8.31 13.16 -9.26
C GLN A 11 7.30 13.35 -10.40
N LEU A 12 7.74 13.28 -11.65
CA LEU A 12 6.84 13.37 -12.82
C LEU A 12 5.78 12.26 -12.78
N LEU A 13 6.18 11.02 -12.51
CA LEU A 13 5.21 9.91 -12.43
C LEU A 13 4.22 10.07 -11.26
N VAL A 14 4.66 10.58 -10.11
CA VAL A 14 3.77 10.85 -8.97
C VAL A 14 2.77 11.94 -9.32
N VAL A 15 3.23 13.07 -9.86
CA VAL A 15 2.35 14.17 -10.27
C VAL A 15 1.37 13.71 -11.36
N GLY A 16 1.85 13.00 -12.38
CA GLY A 16 1.00 12.46 -13.42
C GLY A 16 -0.02 11.43 -12.92
N ALA A 17 0.35 10.60 -11.93
CA ALA A 17 -0.58 9.67 -11.30
C ALA A 17 -1.66 10.38 -10.47
N LEU A 18 -1.33 11.49 -9.81
CA LEU A 18 -2.30 12.32 -9.08
C LEU A 18 -3.29 13.01 -10.01
N LEU A 19 -2.80 13.52 -11.14
CA LEU A 19 -3.62 14.23 -12.13
C LEU A 19 -4.42 13.29 -13.05
N SER A 20 -4.10 12.00 -13.11
CA SER A 20 -4.79 11.04 -13.98
C SER A 20 -6.21 10.74 -13.49
N PRO A 21 -7.27 11.04 -14.26
CA PRO A 21 -8.66 10.84 -13.82
C PRO A 21 -9.11 9.37 -13.80
N GLY A 22 -8.36 8.46 -14.41
CA GLY A 22 -8.71 7.06 -14.57
C GLY A 22 -7.63 6.10 -14.07
N LYS A 23 -7.31 5.10 -14.87
CA LYS A 23 -6.27 4.11 -14.53
C LYS A 23 -4.90 4.78 -14.45
N ARG A 24 -4.26 4.71 -13.27
CA ARG A 24 -2.94 5.29 -13.00
C ARG A 24 -1.82 4.43 -13.58
N THR A 25 -1.73 4.37 -14.91
CA THR A 25 -0.63 3.71 -15.63
C THR A 25 0.47 4.72 -15.93
N VAL A 26 1.70 4.26 -16.19
CA VAL A 26 2.82 5.11 -16.63
C VAL A 26 2.41 5.92 -17.86
N THR A 27 1.78 5.27 -18.84
CA THR A 27 1.30 5.93 -20.07
C THR A 27 0.28 7.02 -19.78
N ALA A 28 -0.70 6.77 -18.89
CA ALA A 28 -1.70 7.77 -18.52
C ALA A 28 -1.06 8.97 -17.82
N ALA A 29 -0.14 8.72 -16.88
CA ALA A 29 0.59 9.75 -16.16
C ALA A 29 1.39 10.64 -17.12
N LEU A 30 2.12 10.05 -18.06
CA LEU A 30 2.89 10.81 -19.05
C LEU A 30 2.00 11.60 -20.00
N ARG A 31 0.87 11.03 -20.44
CA ARG A 31 -0.08 11.69 -21.33
C ARG A 31 -0.70 12.93 -20.67
N VAL A 32 -1.11 12.85 -19.40
CA VAL A 32 -1.67 13.99 -18.66
C VAL A 32 -0.65 15.12 -18.48
N LEU A 33 0.63 14.78 -18.42
CA LEU A 33 1.73 15.75 -18.31
C LEU A 33 2.20 16.31 -19.68
N GLY A 34 1.56 15.93 -20.79
CA GLY A 34 2.00 16.32 -22.12
C GLY A 34 3.28 15.65 -22.59
N LEU A 35 3.67 14.53 -21.97
CA LEU A 35 4.90 13.77 -22.25
C LEU A 35 4.63 12.48 -23.03
N ALA A 36 3.54 12.42 -23.78
CA ALA A 36 3.18 11.22 -24.55
C ALA A 36 4.22 10.85 -25.60
N ASP A 37 4.83 11.87 -26.23
CA ASP A 37 5.80 11.72 -27.30
C ASP A 37 7.26 11.94 -26.84
N ASP A 38 7.51 11.92 -25.52
CA ASP A 38 8.88 12.06 -24.97
C ASP A 38 9.72 10.85 -25.44
N PRO A 39 10.87 11.07 -26.11
CA PRO A 39 11.74 9.99 -26.56
C PRO A 39 12.26 9.10 -25.42
N ARG A 40 12.20 9.59 -24.18
CA ARG A 40 12.56 8.84 -22.98
C ARG A 40 11.40 8.03 -22.40
N PHE A 41 10.28 7.89 -23.10
CA PHE A 41 9.09 7.15 -22.64
C PHE A 41 9.44 5.76 -22.06
N GLY A 42 10.33 5.02 -22.73
CA GLY A 42 10.81 3.71 -22.26
C GLY A 42 11.52 3.77 -20.90
N THR A 43 12.21 4.87 -20.57
CA THR A 43 12.92 4.99 -19.29
C THR A 43 11.98 5.08 -18.10
N PHE A 44 10.80 5.69 -18.25
CA PHE A 44 9.78 5.74 -17.20
C PHE A 44 9.21 4.35 -16.88
N HIS A 45 9.05 3.48 -17.88
CA HIS A 45 8.68 2.08 -17.67
C HIS A 45 9.79 1.29 -16.99
N HIS A 46 11.06 1.52 -17.36
CA HIS A 46 12.21 0.90 -16.70
C HIS A 46 12.36 1.32 -15.24
N LEU A 47 11.98 2.54 -14.90
CA LEU A 47 11.97 3.00 -13.52
C LEU A 47 11.10 2.10 -12.64
N MET A 48 9.90 1.76 -13.08
CA MET A 48 8.99 0.90 -12.31
C MET A 48 9.47 -0.54 -12.17
N SER A 49 10.25 -1.05 -13.16
CA SER A 49 10.68 -2.46 -13.20
C SER A 49 12.10 -2.69 -12.72
N ARG A 50 12.99 -1.70 -12.80
CA ARG A 50 14.44 -1.87 -12.58
C ARG A 50 15.02 -0.96 -11.51
N ALA A 51 14.40 0.18 -11.17
CA ALA A 51 14.94 1.07 -10.16
C ALA A 51 14.96 0.38 -8.78
N ARG A 52 16.11 0.42 -8.14
CA ARG A 52 16.26 -0.08 -6.76
C ARG A 52 15.90 1.05 -5.79
N TRP A 53 14.91 0.81 -4.98
CA TRP A 53 14.47 1.75 -3.93
C TRP A 53 13.91 0.99 -2.73
N SER A 54 13.92 1.61 -1.58
CA SER A 54 13.40 1.02 -0.36
C SER A 54 11.98 1.53 -0.10
N SER A 55 11.00 0.65 -0.22
CA SER A 55 9.61 0.96 0.13
C SER A 55 9.46 1.37 1.60
N LEU A 56 10.23 0.75 2.51
CA LEU A 56 10.23 1.09 3.92
C LEU A 56 10.73 2.53 4.17
N GLN A 57 11.77 2.97 3.46
CA GLN A 57 12.24 4.35 3.59
C GLN A 57 11.22 5.36 3.06
N VAL A 58 10.59 5.07 1.92
CA VAL A 58 9.52 5.92 1.39
C VAL A 58 8.32 5.96 2.36
N SER A 59 7.92 4.83 2.90
CA SER A 59 6.86 4.75 3.91
C SER A 59 7.18 5.57 5.17
N ARG A 60 8.44 5.54 5.64
CA ARG A 60 8.87 6.35 6.78
C ARG A 60 8.79 7.85 6.48
N VAL A 61 9.26 8.26 5.30
CA VAL A 61 9.17 9.68 4.87
C VAL A 61 7.70 10.10 4.77
N LEU A 62 6.85 9.28 4.16
CA LEU A 62 5.42 9.56 4.04
C LEU A 62 4.76 9.68 5.43
N LEU A 63 5.06 8.76 6.35
CA LEU A 63 4.55 8.85 7.72
C LEU A 63 4.97 10.17 8.38
N ASN A 64 6.24 10.55 8.29
CA ASN A 64 6.72 11.80 8.87
C ASN A 64 6.00 13.02 8.27
N LEU A 65 5.77 13.06 6.97
CA LEU A 65 4.99 14.12 6.32
C LEU A 65 3.55 14.17 6.84
N LEU A 66 2.89 13.02 6.98
CA LEU A 66 1.53 12.94 7.52
C LEU A 66 1.47 13.40 8.98
N LEU A 67 2.44 13.00 9.80
CA LEU A 67 2.50 13.43 11.21
C LEU A 67 2.71 14.94 11.32
N THR A 68 3.65 15.48 10.56
CA THR A 68 3.92 16.94 10.58
C THR A 68 2.70 17.73 10.11
N ALA A 69 1.97 17.23 9.11
CA ALA A 69 0.83 17.94 8.54
C ALA A 69 -0.45 17.84 9.39
N PHE A 70 -0.70 16.68 10.02
CA PHE A 70 -2.02 16.39 10.60
C PHE A 70 -2.02 16.03 12.10
N VAL A 71 -0.88 15.59 12.64
CA VAL A 71 -0.77 15.14 14.03
C VAL A 71 0.52 15.72 14.67
N PRO A 72 0.63 17.05 14.80
CA PRO A 72 1.83 17.66 15.35
C PRO A 72 2.04 17.31 16.84
N SER A 73 0.99 16.92 17.55
CA SER A 73 1.04 16.50 18.95
C SER A 73 -0.08 15.50 19.24
N GLY A 74 0.12 14.65 20.25
CA GLY A 74 -0.88 13.69 20.72
C GLY A 74 -0.60 12.25 20.31
N PRO A 75 -1.53 11.33 20.62
CA PRO A 75 -1.38 9.91 20.33
C PRO A 75 -1.53 9.60 18.84
N LEU A 76 -0.76 8.62 18.37
CA LEU A 76 -0.91 8.09 17.01
C LEU A 76 -2.01 7.03 16.97
N ILE A 77 -3.08 7.31 16.25
CA ILE A 77 -4.16 6.35 16.02
C ILE A 77 -3.93 5.68 14.68
N LEU A 78 -3.71 4.37 14.71
CA LEU A 78 -3.42 3.58 13.52
C LEU A 78 -4.56 2.61 13.21
N GLY A 79 -4.89 2.49 11.92
CA GLY A 79 -5.82 1.51 11.37
C GLY A 79 -5.09 0.48 10.51
N LEU A 80 -5.62 -0.73 10.47
CA LEU A 80 -5.16 -1.81 9.58
C LEU A 80 -6.29 -2.18 8.63
N ASP A 81 -5.97 -2.31 7.35
CA ASP A 81 -6.88 -2.81 6.33
C ASP A 81 -6.27 -3.95 5.53
N ASP A 82 -7.08 -4.96 5.26
CA ASP A 82 -6.74 -6.16 4.51
C ASP A 82 -7.50 -6.18 3.18
N THR A 83 -6.79 -5.94 2.10
CA THR A 83 -7.38 -5.84 0.77
C THR A 83 -6.89 -6.96 -0.15
N THR A 84 -7.82 -7.64 -0.82
CA THR A 84 -7.49 -8.63 -1.85
C THR A 84 -7.63 -8.02 -3.25
N LEU A 85 -6.50 -7.88 -3.93
CA LEU A 85 -6.45 -7.44 -5.32
C LEU A 85 -6.60 -8.64 -6.25
N ARG A 86 -7.76 -8.80 -6.87
CA ARG A 86 -8.02 -9.92 -7.80
C ARG A 86 -7.03 -9.94 -8.95
N ARG A 87 -6.42 -11.09 -9.18
CA ARG A 87 -5.46 -11.34 -10.27
C ARG A 87 -5.61 -12.79 -10.75
N THR A 88 -5.66 -12.97 -12.06
CA THR A 88 -5.84 -14.30 -12.69
C THR A 88 -4.62 -14.77 -13.46
N GLY A 89 -3.65 -13.89 -13.73
CA GLY A 89 -2.46 -14.21 -14.53
C GLY A 89 -1.62 -15.35 -13.93
N LEU A 90 -1.29 -16.36 -14.73
CA LEU A 90 -0.53 -17.55 -14.30
C LEU A 90 0.90 -17.21 -13.84
N LYS A 91 1.52 -16.18 -14.43
CA LYS A 91 2.89 -15.75 -14.12
C LYS A 91 2.99 -14.87 -12.85
N ILE A 92 1.88 -14.54 -12.19
CA ILE A 92 1.90 -13.72 -10.99
C ILE A 92 2.32 -14.60 -9.81
N SER A 93 3.58 -14.48 -9.39
CA SER A 93 4.10 -15.11 -8.20
C SER A 93 3.39 -14.55 -6.95
N ALA A 94 3.41 -15.24 -5.82
CA ALA A 94 2.73 -14.86 -4.58
C ALA A 94 1.19 -14.81 -4.64
N ARG A 95 0.59 -15.06 -5.79
CA ARG A 95 -0.86 -15.19 -5.94
C ARG A 95 -1.39 -16.33 -5.06
N GLY A 96 -2.48 -16.09 -4.37
CA GLY A 96 -3.18 -17.08 -3.55
C GLY A 96 -4.66 -17.13 -3.85
N ILE A 97 -5.34 -18.07 -3.21
CA ILE A 97 -6.79 -18.12 -3.15
C ILE A 97 -7.17 -17.57 -1.79
N CYS A 98 -7.93 -16.49 -1.78
CA CYS A 98 -8.42 -15.81 -0.58
C CYS A 98 -9.94 -15.84 -0.54
N ARG A 99 -10.52 -15.70 0.64
CA ARG A 99 -11.94 -15.40 0.77
C ARG A 99 -12.21 -14.02 0.18
N ASP A 100 -13.24 -13.92 -0.66
CA ASP A 100 -13.71 -12.63 -1.17
C ASP A 100 -14.63 -11.99 -0.11
N PRO A 101 -14.23 -10.91 0.55
CA PRO A 101 -15.04 -10.32 1.63
C PRO A 101 -16.34 -9.70 1.13
N VAL A 102 -16.40 -9.28 -0.14
CA VAL A 102 -17.57 -8.62 -0.72
C VAL A 102 -18.63 -9.61 -1.18
N ARG A 103 -18.21 -10.78 -1.66
CA ARG A 103 -19.13 -11.80 -2.22
C ARG A 103 -19.42 -12.95 -1.27
N SER A 104 -18.67 -13.07 -0.18
CA SER A 104 -18.90 -14.12 0.80
C SER A 104 -19.86 -13.64 1.88
N SER A 105 -20.80 -14.49 2.25
CA SER A 105 -21.69 -14.31 3.41
C SER A 105 -21.39 -15.35 4.48
N HIS A 106 -22.14 -15.34 5.58
CA HIS A 106 -21.98 -16.30 6.69
C HIS A 106 -22.10 -17.77 6.25
N GLY A 107 -22.96 -18.06 5.28
CA GLY A 107 -23.20 -19.42 4.74
C GLY A 107 -22.58 -19.68 3.37
N HIS A 108 -21.97 -18.68 2.72
CA HIS A 108 -21.47 -18.83 1.35
C HIS A 108 -20.04 -18.30 1.22
N PHE A 109 -19.11 -19.21 0.99
CA PHE A 109 -17.69 -18.89 0.84
C PHE A 109 -17.30 -18.74 -0.63
N VAL A 110 -17.08 -17.50 -1.08
CA VAL A 110 -16.59 -17.23 -2.44
C VAL A 110 -15.08 -17.10 -2.44
N LYS A 111 -14.43 -17.95 -3.25
CA LYS A 111 -12.97 -17.91 -3.44
C LYS A 111 -12.60 -16.88 -4.51
N ALA A 112 -11.65 -16.01 -4.21
CA ALA A 112 -11.05 -15.10 -5.17
C ALA A 112 -9.56 -15.39 -5.32
N SER A 113 -9.09 -15.47 -6.57
CA SER A 113 -7.67 -15.54 -6.85
C SER A 113 -7.08 -14.14 -6.89
N GLY A 114 -5.99 -13.91 -6.15
CA GLY A 114 -5.40 -12.58 -6.11
C GLY A 114 -4.16 -12.45 -5.23
N LEU A 115 -3.76 -11.20 -5.07
CA LEU A 115 -2.70 -10.77 -4.16
C LEU A 115 -3.35 -10.13 -2.94
N ARG A 116 -2.95 -10.57 -1.76
CA ARG A 116 -3.43 -10.03 -0.49
C ARG A 116 -2.47 -8.96 0.01
N TRP A 117 -3.01 -7.79 0.30
CA TRP A 117 -2.26 -6.64 0.78
C TRP A 117 -2.76 -6.23 2.16
N LEU A 118 -1.82 -6.02 3.07
CA LEU A 118 -2.10 -5.45 4.37
C LEU A 118 -1.57 -4.02 4.39
N SER A 119 -2.44 -3.06 4.68
CA SER A 119 -2.10 -1.63 4.73
C SER A 119 -2.25 -1.10 6.15
N LEU A 120 -1.23 -0.41 6.63
CA LEU A 120 -1.25 0.33 7.87
C LEU A 120 -1.47 1.81 7.53
N MET A 121 -2.45 2.42 8.19
CA MET A 121 -2.95 3.75 7.92
C MET A 121 -2.91 4.61 9.17
N LEU A 122 -2.62 5.89 9.02
CA LEU A 122 -2.81 6.90 10.05
C LEU A 122 -4.27 7.37 9.99
N LEU A 123 -4.98 7.24 11.12
CA LEU A 123 -6.33 7.76 11.27
C LEU A 123 -6.24 9.16 11.86
N THR A 124 -6.64 10.17 11.11
CA THR A 124 -6.52 11.56 11.54
C THR A 124 -7.69 12.41 11.03
N PRO A 125 -8.21 13.35 11.86
CA PRO A 125 -9.15 14.32 11.38
C PRO A 125 -8.47 15.25 10.36
N ILE A 126 -9.13 15.47 9.23
CA ILE A 126 -8.66 16.44 8.24
C ILE A 126 -9.39 17.77 8.45
N PRO A 127 -8.69 18.88 8.77
CA PRO A 127 -9.31 20.12 9.24
C PRO A 127 -10.38 20.70 8.30
N TRP A 128 -10.18 20.61 6.98
CA TRP A 128 -11.09 21.19 5.99
C TRP A 128 -12.19 20.25 5.51
N VAL A 129 -12.21 18.96 5.96
CA VAL A 129 -13.21 17.98 5.53
C VAL A 129 -14.16 17.60 6.68
N HIS A 130 -13.84 17.93 7.92
CA HIS A 130 -14.59 17.56 9.14
C HIS A 130 -14.83 16.05 9.29
N ARG A 131 -13.91 15.23 8.77
CA ARG A 131 -13.96 13.76 8.85
C ARG A 131 -12.60 13.18 9.23
N VAL A 132 -12.64 12.02 9.87
CA VAL A 132 -11.44 11.21 10.08
C VAL A 132 -11.10 10.50 8.77
N TRP A 133 -9.88 10.70 8.30
CA TRP A 133 -9.35 10.02 7.13
C TRP A 133 -8.36 8.93 7.55
N ALA A 134 -8.38 7.84 6.81
CA ALA A 134 -7.40 6.79 6.87
C ALA A 134 -6.33 7.03 5.79
N CYS A 135 -5.15 7.49 6.19
CA CYS A 135 -4.04 7.82 5.30
C CYS A 135 -3.05 6.65 5.25
N PRO A 136 -3.07 5.79 4.21
CA PRO A 136 -2.16 4.65 4.12
C PRO A 136 -0.74 5.12 3.89
N PHE A 137 0.21 4.60 4.68
CA PHE A 137 1.63 4.93 4.56
C PHE A 137 2.55 3.72 4.47
N LEU A 138 2.13 2.56 4.96
CA LEU A 138 2.91 1.33 4.92
C LEU A 138 2.03 0.18 4.43
N THR A 139 2.44 -0.46 3.33
CA THR A 139 1.70 -1.57 2.74
C THR A 139 2.63 -2.76 2.54
N ALA A 140 2.17 -3.95 2.89
CA ALA A 140 2.89 -5.20 2.73
C ALA A 140 2.08 -6.20 1.90
N LEU A 141 2.76 -6.88 0.96
CA LEU A 141 2.20 -8.05 0.30
C LEU A 141 2.26 -9.24 1.26
N VAL A 142 1.12 -9.87 1.48
CA VAL A 142 0.98 -11.09 2.31
C VAL A 142 0.89 -12.31 1.40
N PRO A 143 1.99 -13.05 1.17
CA PRO A 143 1.97 -14.21 0.30
C PRO A 143 1.13 -15.34 0.88
N SER A 144 0.49 -16.12 0.00
CA SER A 144 -0.26 -17.31 0.42
C SER A 144 0.66 -18.36 1.08
N GLN A 145 0.08 -19.20 1.91
CA GLN A 145 0.79 -20.32 2.55
C GLN A 145 1.43 -21.21 1.48
N ARG A 146 0.68 -21.62 0.46
CA ARG A 146 1.18 -22.43 -0.66
C ARG A 146 2.40 -21.82 -1.34
N TYR A 147 2.41 -20.50 -1.56
CA TYR A 147 3.55 -19.82 -2.16
C TYR A 147 4.80 -19.89 -1.28
N ASN A 148 4.64 -19.76 0.05
CA ASN A 148 5.75 -19.85 0.99
C ASN A 148 6.30 -21.28 1.07
N GLU A 149 5.42 -22.29 1.12
CA GLU A 149 5.78 -23.71 1.12
C GLU A 149 6.59 -24.09 -0.13
N GLN A 150 6.13 -23.67 -1.32
CA GLN A 150 6.85 -23.91 -2.59
C GLN A 150 8.25 -23.31 -2.63
N ARG A 151 8.53 -22.31 -1.77
CA ARG A 151 9.84 -21.65 -1.67
C ARG A 151 10.62 -22.01 -0.41
N GLY A 152 10.15 -23.00 0.35
CA GLY A 152 10.77 -23.41 1.62
C GLY A 152 10.81 -22.29 2.67
N ARG A 153 9.86 -21.32 2.60
CA ARG A 153 9.80 -20.18 3.53
C ARG A 153 8.76 -20.42 4.59
N ARG A 154 9.07 -20.03 5.82
CA ARG A 154 8.08 -20.02 6.91
C ARG A 154 6.90 -19.13 6.54
N HIS A 155 5.69 -19.67 6.63
CA HIS A 155 4.48 -18.86 6.46
C HIS A 155 4.28 -17.94 7.67
N LYS A 156 3.92 -16.68 7.38
CA LYS A 156 3.50 -15.70 8.37
C LYS A 156 2.02 -15.45 8.20
N THR A 157 1.30 -15.52 9.32
CA THR A 157 -0.13 -15.18 9.35
C THR A 157 -0.33 -13.68 9.13
N LEU A 158 -1.57 -13.25 8.88
CA LEU A 158 -1.91 -11.84 8.76
C LEU A 158 -1.57 -11.06 10.04
N THR A 159 -1.83 -11.68 11.20
CA THR A 159 -1.50 -11.10 12.51
C THR A 159 0.01 -10.96 12.73
N ASP A 160 0.83 -11.89 12.21
CA ASP A 160 2.29 -11.76 12.28
C ASP A 160 2.79 -10.58 11.43
N TRP A 161 2.20 -10.40 10.24
CA TRP A 161 2.50 -9.24 9.40
C TRP A 161 2.07 -7.94 10.08
N ALA A 162 0.87 -7.88 10.65
CA ALA A 162 0.39 -6.73 11.41
C ALA A 162 1.35 -6.38 12.56
N ARG A 163 1.71 -7.35 13.40
CA ARG A 163 2.68 -7.15 14.50
C ARG A 163 4.04 -6.65 13.99
N GLN A 164 4.51 -7.17 12.85
CA GLN A 164 5.77 -6.73 12.27
C GLN A 164 5.69 -5.26 11.80
N MET A 165 4.62 -4.89 11.11
CA MET A 165 4.41 -3.51 10.64
C MET A 165 4.37 -2.52 11.80
N LEU A 166 3.67 -2.87 12.87
CA LEU A 166 3.58 -2.02 14.05
C LEU A 166 4.91 -1.86 14.78
N ARG A 167 5.68 -2.95 14.93
CA ARG A 167 7.04 -2.86 15.48
C ARG A 167 7.96 -1.97 14.63
N VAL A 168 7.75 -1.93 13.31
CA VAL A 168 8.47 -1.02 12.41
C VAL A 168 8.09 0.43 12.72
N VAL A 169 6.81 0.73 12.84
CA VAL A 169 6.34 2.09 13.17
C VAL A 169 6.78 2.52 14.56
N GLN A 170 6.68 1.65 15.55
CA GLN A 170 7.16 1.95 16.91
C GLN A 170 8.64 2.35 16.91
N ARG A 171 9.47 1.65 16.14
CA ARG A 171 10.89 2.02 15.98
C ARG A 171 11.10 3.36 15.27
N TRP A 172 10.18 3.75 14.38
CA TRP A 172 10.29 5.03 13.67
C TRP A 172 9.86 6.22 14.52
N CYS A 173 8.83 6.05 15.32
CA CYS A 173 8.20 7.16 16.08
C CYS A 173 8.64 7.24 17.53
N GLY A 174 9.16 6.16 18.13
CA GLY A 174 9.56 6.13 19.55
C GLY A 174 8.43 6.41 20.54
N ALA A 175 7.20 6.63 20.09
CA ALA A 175 6.07 7.10 20.86
C ALA A 175 5.09 5.97 21.23
N ALA A 176 4.23 6.23 22.22
CA ALA A 176 3.09 5.39 22.52
C ALA A 176 2.11 5.37 21.34
N VAL A 177 2.00 4.22 20.69
CA VAL A 177 1.08 4.01 19.58
C VAL A 177 -0.23 3.45 20.13
N VAL A 178 -1.33 4.17 19.95
CA VAL A 178 -2.68 3.72 20.30
C VAL A 178 -3.31 3.02 19.09
N TRP A 179 -3.95 1.89 19.33
CA TRP A 179 -4.51 1.03 18.29
C TRP A 179 -6.02 1.19 18.15
N CYS A 180 -6.49 1.24 16.91
CA CYS A 180 -7.86 0.88 16.58
C CYS A 180 -7.82 -0.23 15.53
N SER A 181 -8.24 -1.45 15.86
CA SER A 181 -8.56 -2.47 14.88
C SER A 181 -9.92 -2.11 14.28
N GLY A 182 -9.97 -1.72 13.01
CA GLY A 182 -11.20 -1.68 12.26
C GLY A 182 -11.71 -3.11 12.08
N GLY A 183 -12.61 -3.56 12.94
CA GLY A 183 -13.42 -4.75 12.69
C GLY A 183 -14.28 -4.45 11.48
N VAL A 184 -14.32 -5.35 10.52
CA VAL A 184 -15.43 -5.43 9.58
C VAL A 184 -16.67 -5.57 10.45
N GLN A 185 -17.48 -4.54 10.54
CA GLN A 185 -18.81 -4.67 11.12
C GLN A 185 -19.57 -5.59 10.19
N ASP A 186 -19.80 -6.82 10.66
CA ASP A 186 -20.84 -7.66 10.12
C ASP A 186 -22.16 -6.91 10.36
N GLY A 187 -22.64 -6.24 9.31
CA GLY A 187 -23.96 -5.61 9.31
C GLY A 187 -25.01 -6.67 9.55
N SER A 188 -25.73 -6.50 10.63
CA SER A 188 -26.98 -7.19 10.96
C SER A 188 -28.04 -6.90 9.91
#